data_ea2ec10b7b2211716ced93c8d99743aa
#
_entry.id   ea2ec10b7b2211716ced93c8d99743aa
#
_cell.length_a   1.000
_cell.length_b   1.000
_cell.length_c   1.000
_cell.angle_alpha   90.00
_cell.angle_beta   90.00
_cell.angle_gamma   90.00
#
_symmetry.space_group_name_H-M   'P 1'
#
loop_
_entity.id
_entity.type
_entity.pdbx_description
1 polymer ?
#
loop_
_entity_poly.entity_id
_entity_poly.type
_entity_poly.pdbx_seq_one_letter_code
_entity_poly.pdbx_strand_id
1 'polypeptide(L)'
;MPDVTALDLPYLPMDEASFADDPLPRFAEARAAHPWLATCPYGIVITQYDAMRDLLQMDRNLEGAYRSVVDIMDARETSWGRFQLESLLAQTGESHQRIRKVLAPAFTPQQAVRHRELMKRVIAQQLDEWVPKGAFDFEDFAANFPITVFCGLVGASPSVIPGLRGSLEAFGLSLSMNKAFLPNLVNAFDTLDAFVQDLVAQRRKAPHGPNEEDMLDVLVRTQSDGGLSERELYDLLIFLFVAGYDTSKNALTLAMNVLIDRTDLYQRCAEDLSFAHKIMEEGFRHLTTSTIPRVVTRAFEYRGVTFPEGTLLFFPVSISGRDPGAFADPDTFDPERTSGKKHITFGLGVHICLGQFIARAQIEEGLHQIAQRIRNPRRTGPSAWRPFFGVWGLKGLPIAFDAERQAEMAD
;
A
#
# COMPACT_ATOMS: atom_id res chain seq x y z
N MET A 1 30.86 -16.47 -12.26
CA MET A 1 29.95 -15.51 -12.92
C MET A 1 30.30 -14.12 -12.45
N PRO A 2 30.02 -13.08 -13.23
CA PRO A 2 30.31 -11.72 -12.79
C PRO A 2 29.47 -11.38 -11.57
N ASP A 3 30.08 -10.63 -10.65
CA ASP A 3 29.41 -10.02 -9.52
C ASP A 3 28.50 -8.89 -10.00
N VAL A 4 27.29 -8.78 -9.44
CA VAL A 4 26.33 -7.74 -9.83
C VAL A 4 26.89 -6.32 -9.64
N THR A 5 27.77 -6.15 -8.65
CA THR A 5 28.41 -4.85 -8.35
C THR A 5 29.52 -4.48 -9.34
N ALA A 6 30.00 -5.44 -10.15
CA ALA A 6 31.00 -5.23 -11.16
C ALA A 6 30.41 -5.01 -12.58
N LEU A 7 29.09 -5.08 -12.72
CA LEU A 7 28.40 -4.85 -13.98
C LEU A 7 28.27 -3.35 -14.27
N ASP A 8 28.45 -2.98 -15.54
CA ASP A 8 28.08 -1.64 -16.02
C ASP A 8 26.57 -1.58 -16.25
N LEU A 9 25.85 -1.07 -15.26
CA LEU A 9 24.40 -1.03 -15.24
C LEU A 9 23.87 0.39 -15.42
N PRO A 10 22.71 0.57 -16.07
CA PRO A 10 22.05 1.87 -16.16
C PRO A 10 21.65 2.38 -14.78
N TYR A 11 21.72 3.70 -14.60
CA TYR A 11 21.39 4.35 -13.33
C TYR A 11 20.01 4.96 -13.33
N LEU A 12 19.25 4.73 -12.26
CA LEU A 12 17.92 5.29 -12.00
C LEU A 12 17.98 6.20 -10.76
N PRO A 13 17.80 7.52 -10.90
CA PRO A 13 17.82 8.47 -9.78
C PRO A 13 16.49 8.43 -9.00
N MET A 14 16.19 7.29 -8.40
CA MET A 14 14.87 6.99 -7.80
C MET A 14 14.55 7.82 -6.54
N ASP A 15 15.52 8.53 -5.97
CA ASP A 15 15.36 9.46 -4.84
C ASP A 15 15.08 10.90 -5.28
N GLU A 16 15.20 11.22 -6.59
CA GLU A 16 14.88 12.53 -7.12
C GLU A 16 13.36 12.75 -7.30
N ALA A 17 12.89 13.95 -7.01
CA ALA A 17 11.47 14.29 -7.21
C ALA A 17 11.06 14.17 -8.68
N SER A 18 11.92 14.60 -9.61
CA SER A 18 11.68 14.50 -11.07
C SER A 18 11.51 13.06 -11.56
N PHE A 19 12.14 12.09 -10.88
CA PHE A 19 11.93 10.68 -11.18
C PHE A 19 10.54 10.21 -10.75
N ALA A 20 10.06 10.67 -9.61
CA ALA A 20 8.74 10.31 -9.10
C ALA A 20 7.60 10.84 -9.98
N ASP A 21 7.81 11.96 -10.66
CA ASP A 21 6.80 12.58 -11.54
C ASP A 21 6.53 11.74 -12.80
N ASP A 22 7.57 11.14 -13.40
CA ASP A 22 7.44 10.29 -14.58
C ASP A 22 8.53 9.20 -14.65
N PRO A 23 8.40 8.11 -13.90
CA PRO A 23 9.42 7.06 -13.84
C PRO A 23 9.44 6.15 -15.08
N LEU A 24 8.33 6.03 -15.84
CA LEU A 24 8.17 5.02 -16.87
C LEU A 24 9.18 5.13 -18.02
N PRO A 25 9.46 6.32 -18.61
CA PRO A 25 10.48 6.47 -19.64
C PRO A 25 11.87 6.04 -19.14
N ARG A 26 12.22 6.39 -17.90
CA ARG A 26 13.50 6.01 -17.29
C ARG A 26 13.66 4.50 -17.14
N PHE A 27 12.57 3.82 -16.75
CA PHE A 27 12.57 2.35 -16.71
C PHE A 27 12.64 1.72 -18.10
N ALA A 28 12.03 2.32 -19.11
CA ALA A 28 12.14 1.87 -20.50
C ALA A 28 13.57 2.00 -21.02
N GLU A 29 14.23 3.14 -20.80
CA GLU A 29 15.64 3.39 -21.13
C GLU A 29 16.56 2.38 -20.41
N ALA A 30 16.35 2.16 -19.11
CA ALA A 30 17.11 1.21 -18.33
C ALA A 30 16.97 -0.23 -18.88
N ARG A 31 15.74 -0.68 -19.20
CA ARG A 31 15.53 -2.00 -19.81
C ARG A 31 16.13 -2.14 -21.21
N ALA A 32 16.24 -1.06 -21.98
CA ALA A 32 16.91 -1.07 -23.27
C ALA A 32 18.44 -1.22 -23.11
N ALA A 33 19.04 -0.66 -22.06
CA ALA A 33 20.46 -0.76 -21.77
C ALA A 33 20.84 -2.11 -21.10
N HIS A 34 20.04 -2.59 -20.15
CA HIS A 34 20.23 -3.90 -19.52
C HIS A 34 18.87 -4.58 -19.28
N PRO A 35 18.65 -5.84 -19.72
CA PRO A 35 17.34 -6.46 -19.85
C PRO A 35 16.53 -6.60 -18.55
N TRP A 36 17.17 -6.55 -17.37
CA TRP A 36 16.47 -6.78 -16.09
C TRP A 36 17.13 -6.15 -14.86
N LEU A 37 18.28 -5.47 -14.97
CA LEU A 37 19.00 -4.80 -13.88
C LEU A 37 19.24 -3.33 -14.17
N ALA A 38 19.21 -2.53 -13.12
CA ALA A 38 19.67 -1.17 -13.05
C ALA A 38 20.29 -0.91 -11.67
N THR A 39 20.93 0.25 -11.49
CA THR A 39 21.38 0.74 -10.18
C THR A 39 20.54 1.93 -9.76
N CYS A 40 20.50 2.19 -8.46
CA CYS A 40 19.98 3.43 -7.87
C CYS A 40 20.93 3.89 -6.76
N PRO A 41 20.68 5.03 -6.08
CA PRO A 41 21.60 5.54 -5.04
C PRO A 41 21.90 4.53 -3.92
N TYR A 42 21.04 3.55 -3.70
CA TYR A 42 21.13 2.64 -2.55
C TYR A 42 21.45 1.19 -2.92
N GLY A 43 21.38 0.80 -4.19
CA GLY A 43 21.65 -0.58 -4.59
C GLY A 43 21.16 -0.94 -5.99
N ILE A 44 20.81 -2.20 -6.16
CA ILE A 44 20.40 -2.78 -7.44
C ILE A 44 18.88 -2.77 -7.58
N VAL A 45 18.41 -2.37 -8.75
CA VAL A 45 16.98 -2.35 -9.10
C VAL A 45 16.69 -3.49 -10.06
N ILE A 46 15.69 -4.29 -9.72
CA ILE A 46 15.16 -5.34 -10.60
C ILE A 46 14.08 -4.70 -11.47
N THR A 47 14.33 -4.57 -12.78
CA THR A 47 13.48 -3.79 -13.69
C THR A 47 12.49 -4.63 -14.48
N GLN A 48 12.68 -5.97 -14.55
CA GLN A 48 11.86 -6.88 -15.33
C GLN A 48 10.88 -7.67 -14.46
N TYR A 49 9.64 -7.79 -14.89
CA TYR A 49 8.56 -8.49 -14.19
C TYR A 49 8.92 -9.95 -13.82
N ASP A 50 9.42 -10.77 -14.77
CA ASP A 50 9.73 -12.17 -14.49
C ASP A 50 10.86 -12.32 -13.46
N ALA A 51 11.88 -11.45 -13.53
CA ALA A 51 12.95 -11.43 -12.53
C ALA A 51 12.44 -10.99 -11.15
N MET A 52 11.55 -9.98 -11.09
CA MET A 52 10.90 -9.60 -9.83
C MET A 52 10.12 -10.77 -9.23
N ARG A 53 9.30 -11.45 -10.07
CA ARG A 53 8.47 -12.58 -9.65
C ARG A 53 9.32 -13.73 -9.09
N ASP A 54 10.39 -14.08 -9.77
CA ASP A 54 11.26 -15.19 -9.38
C ASP A 54 12.02 -14.86 -8.09
N LEU A 55 12.65 -13.69 -8.02
CA LEU A 55 13.48 -13.28 -6.88
C LEU A 55 12.66 -12.99 -5.62
N LEU A 56 11.46 -12.41 -5.74
CA LEU A 56 10.58 -12.16 -4.57
C LEU A 56 10.12 -13.44 -3.85
N GLN A 57 10.33 -14.61 -4.43
CA GLN A 57 10.04 -15.92 -3.83
C GLN A 57 11.28 -16.61 -3.23
N MET A 58 12.46 -15.95 -3.31
CA MET A 58 13.71 -16.53 -2.79
C MET A 58 13.91 -16.21 -1.30
N ASP A 59 12.93 -16.55 -0.46
CA ASP A 59 12.90 -16.26 0.97
C ASP A 59 14.09 -16.84 1.78
N ARG A 60 14.85 -17.78 1.20
CA ARG A 60 16.06 -18.36 1.83
C ARG A 60 17.31 -17.51 1.62
N ASN A 61 17.28 -16.61 0.65
CA ASN A 61 18.41 -15.78 0.23
C ASN A 61 18.14 -14.29 0.42
N LEU A 62 16.87 -13.90 0.51
CA LEU A 62 16.44 -12.50 0.54
C LEU A 62 15.53 -12.24 1.76
N GLU A 63 15.88 -11.22 2.53
CA GLU A 63 15.06 -10.73 3.64
C GLU A 63 14.66 -9.27 3.43
N GLY A 64 13.68 -8.78 4.20
CA GLY A 64 13.31 -7.36 4.21
C GLY A 64 14.50 -6.46 4.59
N ALA A 65 14.81 -5.45 3.81
CA ALA A 65 15.99 -4.59 4.01
C ALA A 65 15.78 -3.51 5.11
N TYR A 66 14.91 -3.76 6.10
CA TYR A 66 14.54 -2.74 7.11
C TYR A 66 15.71 -2.32 7.98
N ARG A 67 16.62 -3.25 8.30
CA ARG A 67 17.89 -2.92 9.01
C ARG A 67 18.73 -1.94 8.19
N SER A 68 18.89 -2.20 6.92
CA SER A 68 19.66 -1.33 6.02
C SER A 68 19.01 0.05 5.88
N VAL A 69 17.67 0.12 5.83
CA VAL A 69 16.93 1.40 5.83
C VAL A 69 17.20 2.17 7.11
N VAL A 70 17.13 1.52 8.27
CA VAL A 70 17.42 2.16 9.57
C VAL A 70 18.86 2.67 9.62
N ASP A 71 19.83 1.93 9.07
CA ASP A 71 21.24 2.35 9.00
C ASP A 71 21.44 3.54 8.05
N ILE A 72 20.84 3.51 6.86
CA ILE A 72 20.87 4.63 5.92
C ILE A 72 20.28 5.90 6.55
N MET A 73 19.23 5.75 7.37
CA MET A 73 18.56 6.85 8.04
C MET A 73 19.27 7.32 9.32
N ASP A 74 20.35 6.66 9.78
CA ASP A 74 21.00 6.88 11.10
C ASP A 74 20.01 6.80 12.27
N ALA A 75 19.07 5.86 12.23
CA ALA A 75 17.89 5.85 13.10
C ALA A 75 17.91 4.75 14.18
N ARG A 76 19.02 4.04 14.39
CA ARG A 76 19.07 2.88 15.31
C ARG A 76 18.62 3.21 16.74
N GLU A 77 18.97 4.39 17.23
CA GLU A 77 18.70 4.83 18.62
C GLU A 77 17.33 5.55 18.74
N THR A 78 16.49 5.53 17.69
CA THR A 78 15.19 6.19 17.71
C THR A 78 14.05 5.18 17.93
N SER A 79 12.92 5.66 18.45
CA SER A 79 11.71 4.87 18.63
C SER A 79 11.18 4.31 17.30
N TRP A 80 11.22 5.11 16.22
CA TRP A 80 10.88 4.67 14.86
C TRP A 80 11.85 3.60 14.35
N GLY A 81 13.16 3.76 14.55
CA GLY A 81 14.17 2.78 14.14
C GLY A 81 13.98 1.43 14.80
N ARG A 82 13.73 1.42 16.13
CA ARG A 82 13.36 0.20 16.87
C ARG A 82 12.14 -0.48 16.22
N PHE A 83 11.05 0.29 15.99
CA PHE A 83 9.84 -0.24 15.35
C PHE A 83 10.13 -0.87 13.99
N GLN A 84 10.95 -0.21 13.15
CA GLN A 84 11.31 -0.75 11.84
C GLN A 84 12.05 -2.10 11.96
N LEU A 85 12.90 -2.26 12.97
CA LEU A 85 13.67 -3.50 13.21
C LEU A 85 12.83 -4.64 13.79
N GLU A 86 11.76 -4.31 14.52
CA GLU A 86 10.92 -5.28 15.24
C GLU A 86 9.56 -5.52 14.57
N SER A 87 9.18 -4.70 13.59
CA SER A 87 7.90 -4.83 12.88
C SER A 87 7.76 -6.17 12.15
N LEU A 88 6.51 -6.58 11.88
CA LEU A 88 6.19 -7.82 11.17
C LEU A 88 6.93 -7.94 9.82
N LEU A 89 7.19 -6.82 9.13
CA LEU A 89 7.89 -6.83 7.85
C LEU A 89 9.40 -7.13 7.98
N ALA A 90 9.98 -6.84 9.13
CA ALA A 90 11.39 -7.13 9.42
C ALA A 90 11.60 -8.53 10.02
N GLN A 91 10.53 -9.16 10.51
CA GLN A 91 10.60 -10.49 11.09
C GLN A 91 10.78 -11.57 10.03
N THR A 92 11.50 -12.64 10.38
CA THR A 92 11.74 -13.80 9.52
C THR A 92 11.54 -15.11 10.28
N GLY A 93 11.52 -16.24 9.58
CA GLY A 93 11.47 -17.58 10.18
C GLY A 93 10.28 -17.78 11.12
N GLU A 94 10.54 -18.38 12.29
CA GLU A 94 9.51 -18.77 13.27
C GLU A 94 8.79 -17.56 13.87
N SER A 95 9.50 -16.48 14.14
CA SER A 95 8.92 -15.24 14.70
C SER A 95 7.87 -14.66 13.73
N HIS A 96 8.23 -14.50 12.46
CA HIS A 96 7.30 -14.05 11.43
C HIS A 96 6.08 -14.97 11.32
N GLN A 97 6.29 -16.31 11.26
CA GLN A 97 5.20 -17.28 11.15
C GLN A 97 4.25 -17.22 12.35
N ARG A 98 4.78 -17.09 13.57
CA ARG A 98 4.00 -16.97 14.80
C ARG A 98 3.06 -15.78 14.76
N ILE A 99 3.62 -14.59 14.49
CA ILE A 99 2.83 -13.35 14.46
C ILE A 99 1.83 -13.37 13.30
N ARG A 100 2.26 -13.82 12.12
CA ARG A 100 1.37 -13.90 10.94
C ARG A 100 0.20 -14.85 11.15
N LYS A 101 0.41 -15.96 11.88
CA LYS A 101 -0.64 -16.91 12.21
C LYS A 101 -1.75 -16.30 13.08
N VAL A 102 -1.42 -15.35 13.94
CA VAL A 102 -2.41 -14.63 14.76
C VAL A 102 -3.31 -13.77 13.88
N LEU A 103 -2.75 -13.10 12.87
CA LEU A 103 -3.47 -12.17 12.01
C LEU A 103 -4.23 -12.84 10.87
N ALA A 104 -3.69 -13.92 10.29
CA ALA A 104 -4.21 -14.50 9.06
C ALA A 104 -5.72 -14.82 9.07
N PRO A 105 -6.34 -15.29 10.18
CA PRO A 105 -7.77 -15.52 10.24
C PRO A 105 -8.64 -14.29 9.98
N ALA A 106 -8.16 -13.08 10.31
CA ALA A 106 -8.89 -11.82 10.12
C ALA A 106 -8.82 -11.27 8.67
N PHE A 107 -7.91 -11.80 7.84
CA PHE A 107 -7.64 -11.27 6.49
C PHE A 107 -7.95 -12.27 5.36
N THR A 108 -8.82 -13.24 5.62
CA THR A 108 -9.25 -14.23 4.62
C THR A 108 -10.25 -13.65 3.61
N PRO A 109 -10.43 -14.30 2.43
CA PRO A 109 -11.51 -13.91 1.49
C PRO A 109 -12.89 -13.87 2.15
N GLN A 110 -13.18 -14.80 3.07
CA GLN A 110 -14.46 -14.83 3.81
C GLN A 110 -14.64 -13.58 4.70
N GLN A 111 -13.58 -13.15 5.37
CA GLN A 111 -13.62 -11.91 6.16
C GLN A 111 -13.81 -10.68 5.27
N ALA A 112 -13.17 -10.63 4.12
CA ALA A 112 -13.39 -9.56 3.14
C ALA A 112 -14.87 -9.48 2.72
N VAL A 113 -15.51 -10.60 2.45
CA VAL A 113 -16.96 -10.67 2.14
C VAL A 113 -17.80 -10.24 3.34
N ARG A 114 -17.48 -10.72 4.55
CA ARG A 114 -18.19 -10.35 5.79
C ARG A 114 -18.19 -8.84 6.05
N HIS A 115 -17.10 -8.17 5.72
CA HIS A 115 -16.94 -6.74 5.97
C HIS A 115 -17.43 -5.83 4.83
N ARG A 116 -17.97 -6.37 3.72
CA ARG A 116 -18.48 -5.55 2.60
C ARG A 116 -19.58 -4.57 3.04
N GLU A 117 -20.50 -4.99 3.92
CA GLU A 117 -21.56 -4.11 4.42
C GLU A 117 -21.00 -2.95 5.25
N LEU A 118 -19.91 -3.16 5.99
CA LEU A 118 -19.19 -2.06 6.64
C LEU A 118 -18.61 -1.10 5.61
N MET A 119 -17.93 -1.63 4.59
CA MET A 119 -17.32 -0.84 3.52
C MET A 119 -18.35 0.00 2.77
N LYS A 120 -19.51 -0.60 2.42
CA LYS A 120 -20.64 0.08 1.78
C LYS A 120 -21.18 1.23 2.62
N ARG A 121 -21.42 0.99 3.90
CA ARG A 121 -21.91 2.05 4.80
C ARG A 121 -20.93 3.19 4.95
N VAL A 122 -19.64 2.87 5.13
CA VAL A 122 -18.59 3.89 5.29
C VAL A 122 -18.48 4.77 4.07
N ILE A 123 -18.41 4.18 2.87
CA ILE A 123 -18.29 4.98 1.64
C ILE A 123 -19.56 5.77 1.36
N ALA A 124 -20.76 5.21 1.62
CA ALA A 124 -22.02 5.92 1.45
C ALA A 124 -22.10 7.15 2.36
N GLN A 125 -21.79 6.99 3.65
CA GLN A 125 -21.78 8.11 4.61
C GLN A 125 -20.78 9.19 4.20
N GLN A 126 -19.59 8.80 3.75
CA GLN A 126 -18.59 9.75 3.28
C GLN A 126 -19.06 10.50 2.03
N LEU A 127 -19.70 9.81 1.08
CA LEU A 127 -20.29 10.43 -0.11
C LEU A 127 -21.43 11.39 0.25
N ASP A 128 -22.28 11.05 1.23
CA ASP A 128 -23.33 11.95 1.72
C ASP A 128 -22.78 13.29 2.25
N GLU A 129 -21.60 13.25 2.88
CA GLU A 129 -20.92 14.45 3.39
C GLU A 129 -20.22 15.25 2.27
N TRP A 130 -19.58 14.55 1.31
CA TRP A 130 -18.66 15.19 0.36
C TRP A 130 -19.31 15.58 -0.97
N VAL A 131 -20.28 14.81 -1.48
CA VAL A 131 -20.96 15.10 -2.75
C VAL A 131 -21.65 16.46 -2.78
N PRO A 132 -22.32 16.95 -1.70
CA PRO A 132 -22.91 18.27 -1.68
C PRO A 132 -21.92 19.44 -1.89
N LYS A 133 -20.62 19.21 -1.70
CA LYS A 133 -19.57 20.22 -1.92
C LYS A 133 -19.36 20.57 -3.39
N GLY A 134 -19.73 19.67 -4.34
CA GLY A 134 -19.60 19.85 -5.80
C GLY A 134 -18.16 19.84 -6.34
N ALA A 135 -17.18 20.11 -5.49
CA ALA A 135 -15.76 20.08 -5.79
C ALA A 135 -14.95 19.84 -4.51
N PHE A 136 -13.87 19.06 -4.62
CA PHE A 136 -12.94 18.80 -3.51
C PHE A 136 -11.65 18.16 -4.02
N ASP A 137 -10.66 18.02 -3.13
CA ASP A 137 -9.49 17.20 -3.40
C ASP A 137 -9.84 15.73 -3.19
N PHE A 138 -9.78 14.92 -4.25
CA PHE A 138 -10.11 13.49 -4.19
C PHE A 138 -9.10 12.70 -3.35
N GLU A 139 -7.84 13.13 -3.24
CA GLU A 139 -6.88 12.49 -2.35
C GLU A 139 -7.29 12.64 -0.88
N ASP A 140 -7.78 13.82 -0.50
CA ASP A 140 -8.34 14.06 0.83
C ASP A 140 -9.59 13.21 1.10
N PHE A 141 -10.46 13.09 0.11
CA PHE A 141 -11.61 12.19 0.19
C PHE A 141 -11.14 10.74 0.36
N ALA A 142 -10.26 10.25 -0.51
CA ALA A 142 -9.75 8.88 -0.47
C ALA A 142 -8.99 8.56 0.82
N ALA A 143 -8.41 9.55 1.50
CA ALA A 143 -7.70 9.38 2.75
C ALA A 143 -8.60 8.90 3.90
N ASN A 144 -9.87 9.29 3.91
CA ASN A 144 -10.78 8.95 5.01
C ASN A 144 -11.37 7.54 4.86
N PHE A 145 -11.61 7.06 3.66
CA PHE A 145 -12.31 5.79 3.45
C PHE A 145 -11.56 4.57 4.02
N PRO A 146 -10.29 4.28 3.65
CA PRO A 146 -9.58 3.12 4.15
C PRO A 146 -9.43 3.09 5.66
N ILE A 147 -9.09 4.24 6.25
CA ILE A 147 -8.86 4.29 7.70
C ILE A 147 -10.16 4.14 8.49
N THR A 148 -11.27 4.67 7.98
CA THR A 148 -12.59 4.51 8.63
C THR A 148 -13.03 3.05 8.60
N VAL A 149 -12.85 2.37 7.45
CA VAL A 149 -13.09 0.92 7.37
C VAL A 149 -12.20 0.17 8.35
N PHE A 150 -10.90 0.54 8.41
CA PHE A 150 -9.96 -0.13 9.31
C PHE A 150 -10.30 0.10 10.79
N CYS A 151 -10.72 1.30 11.18
CA CYS A 151 -11.24 1.55 12.52
C CYS A 151 -12.40 0.60 12.85
N GLY A 152 -13.33 0.40 11.92
CA GLY A 152 -14.43 -0.54 12.08
C GLY A 152 -14.01 -2.02 12.20
N LEU A 153 -12.91 -2.42 11.54
CA LEU A 153 -12.35 -3.78 11.63
C LEU A 153 -11.68 -4.04 12.98
N VAL A 154 -11.00 -3.02 13.50
CA VAL A 154 -10.26 -3.10 14.78
C VAL A 154 -11.16 -2.80 15.97
N GLY A 155 -12.33 -2.17 15.76
CA GLY A 155 -13.21 -1.71 16.84
C GLY A 155 -12.77 -0.38 17.46
N ALA A 156 -12.06 0.46 16.71
CA ALA A 156 -11.71 1.82 17.10
C ALA A 156 -12.77 2.83 16.63
N SER A 157 -12.98 3.91 17.38
CA SER A 157 -13.87 4.98 16.95
C SER A 157 -13.25 5.76 15.77
N PRO A 158 -13.99 6.04 14.68
CA PRO A 158 -13.50 6.91 13.60
C PRO A 158 -13.15 8.34 14.05
N SER A 159 -13.61 8.79 15.20
CA SER A 159 -13.29 10.10 15.77
C SER A 159 -11.79 10.32 16.06
N VAL A 160 -11.00 9.23 16.09
CA VAL A 160 -9.54 9.29 16.30
C VAL A 160 -8.79 9.72 15.02
N ILE A 161 -9.41 9.58 13.84
CA ILE A 161 -8.76 9.75 12.53
C ILE A 161 -8.11 11.14 12.36
N PRO A 162 -8.77 12.28 12.68
CA PRO A 162 -8.15 13.59 12.52
C PRO A 162 -6.84 13.74 13.30
N GLY A 163 -6.74 13.13 14.48
CA GLY A 163 -5.53 13.14 15.31
C GLY A 163 -4.40 12.24 14.79
N LEU A 164 -4.72 11.23 13.99
CA LEU A 164 -3.76 10.23 13.50
C LEU A 164 -3.30 10.47 12.05
N ARG A 165 -4.11 11.17 11.26
CA ARG A 165 -3.90 11.32 9.82
C ARG A 165 -2.47 11.76 9.47
N GLY A 166 -1.98 12.84 10.10
CA GLY A 166 -0.63 13.35 9.84
C GLY A 166 0.48 12.33 10.13
N SER A 167 0.31 11.54 11.19
CA SER A 167 1.25 10.47 11.55
C SER A 167 1.21 9.32 10.54
N LEU A 168 0.03 8.91 10.08
CA LEU A 168 -0.13 7.87 9.07
C LEU A 168 0.47 8.29 7.73
N GLU A 169 0.28 9.54 7.31
CA GLU A 169 0.88 10.10 6.08
C GLU A 169 2.41 10.18 6.17
N ALA A 170 2.97 10.55 7.32
CA ALA A 170 4.40 10.56 7.54
C ALA A 170 4.99 9.15 7.40
N PHE A 171 4.31 8.12 7.90
CA PHE A 171 4.75 6.73 7.76
C PHE A 171 4.80 6.24 6.31
N GLY A 172 4.02 6.79 5.40
CA GLY A 172 4.13 6.53 3.96
C GLY A 172 5.51 6.87 3.39
N LEU A 173 6.29 7.70 4.09
CA LEU A 173 7.65 8.08 3.73
C LEU A 173 8.74 7.24 4.42
N SER A 174 8.38 6.23 5.21
CA SER A 174 9.32 5.40 5.99
C SER A 174 10.43 4.75 5.13
N LEU A 175 10.11 4.39 3.89
CA LEU A 175 11.07 3.77 2.96
C LEU A 175 11.68 4.76 1.97
N SER A 176 11.46 6.07 2.14
CA SER A 176 12.03 7.11 1.27
C SER A 176 13.57 7.22 1.38
N MET A 177 14.15 6.69 2.45
CA MET A 177 15.59 6.78 2.77
C MET A 177 16.12 8.23 2.84
N ASN A 178 15.23 9.19 3.01
CA ASN A 178 15.57 10.60 3.17
C ASN A 178 15.63 10.99 4.64
N LYS A 179 16.83 11.22 5.16
CA LYS A 179 17.09 11.58 6.57
C LYS A 179 16.32 12.82 7.04
N ALA A 180 15.98 13.73 6.14
CA ALA A 180 15.20 14.92 6.49
C ALA A 180 13.81 14.59 7.06
N PHE A 181 13.26 13.42 6.76
CA PHE A 181 11.98 12.97 7.31
C PHE A 181 12.08 12.31 8.68
N LEU A 182 13.29 11.98 9.17
CA LEU A 182 13.46 11.21 10.41
C LEU A 182 12.78 11.86 11.62
N PRO A 183 12.87 13.18 11.87
CA PRO A 183 12.18 13.80 13.00
C PRO A 183 10.66 13.62 12.94
N ASN A 184 10.08 13.72 11.73
CA ASN A 184 8.65 13.54 11.52
C ASN A 184 8.24 12.08 11.72
N LEU A 185 9.08 11.12 11.29
CA LEU A 185 8.84 9.68 11.47
C LEU A 185 8.87 9.27 12.94
N VAL A 186 9.80 9.82 13.71
CA VAL A 186 9.88 9.59 15.16
C VAL A 186 8.63 10.13 15.86
N ASN A 187 8.27 11.39 15.60
CA ASN A 187 7.06 11.98 16.18
C ASN A 187 5.78 11.23 15.79
N ALA A 188 5.70 10.79 14.53
CA ALA A 188 4.57 10.01 14.03
C ALA A 188 4.47 8.65 14.74
N PHE A 189 5.61 7.96 14.94
CA PHE A 189 5.65 6.72 15.71
C PHE A 189 5.17 6.96 17.14
N ASP A 190 5.73 7.94 17.85
CA ASP A 190 5.39 8.21 19.24
C ASP A 190 3.90 8.55 19.42
N THR A 191 3.30 9.27 18.45
CA THR A 191 1.87 9.57 18.41
C THR A 191 1.04 8.29 18.26
N LEU A 192 1.40 7.43 17.31
CA LEU A 192 0.69 6.16 17.08
C LEU A 192 0.88 5.19 18.23
N ASP A 193 2.06 5.16 18.84
CA ASP A 193 2.35 4.31 19.99
C ASP A 193 1.50 4.69 21.21
N ALA A 194 1.42 5.98 21.54
CA ALA A 194 0.53 6.47 22.59
C ALA A 194 -0.94 6.13 22.31
N PHE A 195 -1.37 6.30 21.08
CA PHE A 195 -2.74 5.97 20.66
C PHE A 195 -3.07 4.48 20.82
N VAL A 196 -2.22 3.58 20.36
CA VAL A 196 -2.51 2.13 20.47
C VAL A 196 -2.43 1.64 21.90
N GLN A 197 -1.56 2.20 22.72
CA GLN A 197 -1.52 1.90 24.16
C GLN A 197 -2.84 2.29 24.85
N ASP A 198 -3.37 3.48 24.57
CA ASP A 198 -4.64 3.93 25.12
C ASP A 198 -5.82 3.08 24.59
N LEU A 199 -5.84 2.76 23.30
CA LEU A 199 -6.82 1.89 22.66
C LEU A 199 -6.90 0.51 23.35
N VAL A 200 -5.74 -0.12 23.59
CA VAL A 200 -5.63 -1.41 24.28
C VAL A 200 -6.08 -1.29 25.74
N ALA A 201 -5.66 -0.22 26.43
CA ALA A 201 -6.04 0.02 27.82
C ALA A 201 -7.56 0.20 27.98
N GLN A 202 -8.21 0.92 27.05
CA GLN A 202 -9.64 1.09 27.02
C GLN A 202 -10.37 -0.24 26.80
N ARG A 203 -9.90 -1.06 25.81
CA ARG A 203 -10.49 -2.36 25.52
C ARG A 203 -10.39 -3.33 26.70
N ARG A 204 -9.26 -3.34 27.40
CA ARG A 204 -9.08 -4.17 28.61
C ARG A 204 -10.03 -3.80 29.74
N LYS A 205 -10.40 -2.51 29.86
CA LYS A 205 -11.40 -2.05 30.86
C LYS A 205 -12.84 -2.38 30.47
N ALA A 206 -13.14 -2.42 29.16
CA ALA A 206 -14.45 -2.67 28.60
C ALA A 206 -14.37 -3.67 27.44
N PRO A 207 -14.13 -4.96 27.72
CA PRO A 207 -14.05 -5.98 26.68
C PRO A 207 -15.45 -6.23 26.07
N HIS A 208 -15.47 -6.55 24.78
CA HIS A 208 -16.71 -6.96 24.12
C HIS A 208 -17.16 -8.35 24.57
N GLY A 209 -18.45 -8.61 24.44
CA GLY A 209 -19.01 -9.96 24.63
C GLY A 209 -18.61 -10.91 23.51
N PRO A 210 -18.73 -12.23 23.70
CA PRO A 210 -18.26 -13.24 22.74
C PRO A 210 -18.86 -13.13 21.33
N ASN A 211 -20.04 -12.51 21.18
CA ASN A 211 -20.72 -12.33 19.89
C ASN A 211 -20.38 -11.00 19.19
N GLU A 212 -19.64 -10.12 19.86
CA GLU A 212 -19.27 -8.77 19.38
C GLU A 212 -17.76 -8.64 19.19
N GLU A 213 -17.04 -9.76 19.28
CA GLU A 213 -15.58 -9.83 19.22
C GLU A 213 -15.04 -9.28 17.89
N ASP A 214 -14.16 -8.28 17.98
CA ASP A 214 -13.42 -7.70 16.86
C ASP A 214 -11.94 -8.11 16.84
N MET A 215 -11.17 -7.53 15.93
CA MET A 215 -9.73 -7.84 15.79
C MET A 215 -8.94 -7.45 17.06
N LEU A 216 -9.28 -6.34 17.70
CA LEU A 216 -8.58 -5.89 18.92
C LEU A 216 -8.79 -6.85 20.07
N ASP A 217 -10.03 -7.40 20.24
CA ASP A 217 -10.30 -8.40 21.27
C ASP A 217 -9.46 -9.66 21.07
N VAL A 218 -9.37 -10.13 19.82
CA VAL A 218 -8.53 -11.29 19.45
C VAL A 218 -7.06 -11.04 19.79
N LEU A 219 -6.53 -9.86 19.46
CA LEU A 219 -5.13 -9.50 19.71
C LEU A 219 -4.84 -9.37 21.21
N VAL A 220 -5.70 -8.70 21.95
CA VAL A 220 -5.56 -8.54 23.40
C VAL A 220 -5.62 -9.89 24.12
N ARG A 221 -6.57 -10.76 23.74
CA ARG A 221 -6.65 -12.12 24.27
C ARG A 221 -5.38 -12.92 23.93
N THR A 222 -4.92 -12.89 22.70
CA THR A 222 -3.69 -13.59 22.28
C THR A 222 -2.46 -13.14 23.09
N GLN A 223 -2.38 -11.84 23.41
CA GLN A 223 -1.33 -11.31 24.27
C GLN A 223 -1.48 -11.84 25.73
N SER A 224 -2.70 -11.84 26.26
CA SER A 224 -2.98 -12.35 27.62
C SER A 224 -2.65 -13.84 27.75
N ASP A 225 -2.84 -14.62 26.69
CA ASP A 225 -2.52 -16.06 26.63
C ASP A 225 -1.03 -16.33 26.37
N GLY A 226 -0.18 -15.28 26.28
CA GLY A 226 1.25 -15.39 26.05
C GLY A 226 1.68 -15.64 24.62
N GLY A 227 0.75 -15.56 23.64
CA GLY A 227 1.03 -15.70 22.21
C GLY A 227 1.72 -14.48 21.58
N LEU A 228 1.61 -13.31 22.22
CA LEU A 228 2.29 -12.06 21.87
C LEU A 228 2.84 -11.42 23.14
N SER A 229 3.97 -10.74 23.05
CA SER A 229 4.39 -9.80 24.08
C SER A 229 3.56 -8.51 24.03
N GLU A 230 3.60 -7.72 25.08
CA GLU A 230 2.93 -6.40 25.13
C GLU A 230 3.43 -5.49 24.00
N ARG A 231 4.73 -5.47 23.76
CA ARG A 231 5.33 -4.64 22.72
C ARG A 231 4.95 -5.12 21.31
N GLU A 232 4.94 -6.44 21.07
CA GLU A 232 4.48 -7.02 19.82
C GLU A 232 3.01 -6.66 19.54
N LEU A 233 2.14 -6.64 20.55
CA LEU A 233 0.74 -6.23 20.39
C LEU A 233 0.66 -4.77 19.89
N TYR A 234 1.40 -3.84 20.53
CA TYR A 234 1.37 -2.44 20.14
C TYR A 234 1.98 -2.22 18.76
N ASP A 235 3.15 -2.78 18.48
CA ASP A 235 3.81 -2.67 17.18
C ASP A 235 2.95 -3.26 16.07
N LEU A 236 2.23 -4.33 16.36
CA LEU A 236 1.33 -4.97 15.40
C LEU A 236 0.14 -4.08 15.08
N LEU A 237 -0.48 -3.44 16.08
CA LEU A 237 -1.57 -2.49 15.87
C LEU A 237 -1.09 -1.27 15.07
N ILE A 238 0.06 -0.67 15.42
CA ILE A 238 0.66 0.43 14.65
C ILE A 238 0.87 0.00 13.20
N PHE A 239 1.49 -1.17 12.99
CA PHE A 239 1.74 -1.71 11.65
C PHE A 239 0.45 -1.83 10.84
N LEU A 240 -0.62 -2.36 11.42
CA LEU A 240 -1.89 -2.55 10.75
C LEU A 240 -2.55 -1.21 10.34
N PHE A 241 -2.53 -0.20 11.21
CA PHE A 241 -3.01 1.15 10.88
C PHE A 241 -2.21 1.76 9.72
N VAL A 242 -0.89 1.70 9.78
CA VAL A 242 0.00 2.24 8.75
C VAL A 242 -0.16 1.51 7.42
N ALA A 243 -0.13 0.17 7.43
CA ALA A 243 -0.18 -0.63 6.21
C ALA A 243 -1.53 -0.52 5.48
N GLY A 244 -2.63 -0.39 6.22
CA GLY A 244 -3.97 -0.30 5.66
C GLY A 244 -4.37 1.08 5.13
N TYR A 245 -3.69 2.12 5.57
CA TYR A 245 -4.05 3.51 5.24
C TYR A 245 -3.56 3.95 3.87
N ASP A 246 -2.27 4.22 3.77
CA ASP A 246 -1.69 5.00 2.66
C ASP A 246 -1.67 4.22 1.34
N THR A 247 -1.49 2.91 1.39
CA THR A 247 -1.52 2.05 0.21
C THR A 247 -2.90 2.01 -0.45
N SER A 248 -3.95 1.84 0.34
CA SER A 248 -5.33 1.79 -0.17
C SER A 248 -5.83 3.16 -0.63
N LYS A 249 -5.49 4.24 0.09
CA LYS A 249 -5.75 5.62 -0.32
C LYS A 249 -5.15 5.90 -1.69
N ASN A 250 -3.86 5.63 -1.87
CA ASN A 250 -3.19 5.90 -3.14
C ASN A 250 -3.69 4.99 -4.27
N ALA A 251 -4.00 3.72 -4.02
CA ALA A 251 -4.58 2.85 -5.03
C ALA A 251 -5.92 3.38 -5.55
N LEU A 252 -6.79 3.86 -4.64
CA LEU A 252 -8.07 4.48 -5.01
C LEU A 252 -7.87 5.79 -5.78
N THR A 253 -6.94 6.64 -5.34
CA THR A 253 -6.62 7.92 -5.99
C THR A 253 -6.03 7.70 -7.39
N LEU A 254 -5.13 6.75 -7.56
CA LEU A 254 -4.54 6.39 -8.85
C LEU A 254 -5.58 5.83 -9.82
N ALA A 255 -6.48 4.97 -9.34
CA ALA A 255 -7.59 4.46 -10.15
C ALA A 255 -8.50 5.60 -10.62
N MET A 256 -8.89 6.50 -9.73
CA MET A 256 -9.71 7.67 -10.07
C MET A 256 -9.00 8.59 -11.06
N ASN A 257 -7.69 8.81 -10.89
CA ASN A 257 -6.90 9.62 -11.80
C ASN A 257 -6.93 9.10 -13.25
N VAL A 258 -6.96 7.78 -13.45
CA VAL A 258 -7.13 7.18 -14.79
C VAL A 258 -8.56 7.31 -15.27
N LEU A 259 -9.54 7.03 -14.41
CA LEU A 259 -10.95 6.96 -14.78
C LEU A 259 -11.57 8.31 -15.15
N ILE A 260 -11.05 9.42 -14.62
CA ILE A 260 -11.50 10.77 -15.01
C ILE A 260 -11.37 10.99 -16.53
N ASP A 261 -10.34 10.44 -17.17
CA ASP A 261 -10.12 10.56 -18.61
C ASP A 261 -10.78 9.43 -19.41
N ARG A 262 -11.41 8.47 -18.75
CA ARG A 262 -12.03 7.28 -19.35
C ARG A 262 -13.50 7.21 -18.94
N THR A 263 -14.28 8.18 -19.43
CA THR A 263 -15.73 8.28 -19.13
C THR A 263 -16.51 7.03 -19.46
N ASP A 264 -16.11 6.32 -20.52
CA ASP A 264 -16.67 5.03 -20.92
C ASP A 264 -16.52 3.97 -19.79
N LEU A 265 -15.33 3.84 -19.23
CA LEU A 265 -15.04 2.90 -18.15
C LEU A 265 -15.66 3.36 -16.82
N TYR A 266 -15.67 4.68 -16.59
CA TYR A 266 -16.26 5.25 -15.38
C TYR A 266 -17.76 5.01 -15.29
N GLN A 267 -18.50 5.16 -16.40
CA GLN A 267 -19.93 4.88 -16.47
C GLN A 267 -20.21 3.39 -16.25
N ARG A 268 -19.48 2.50 -16.92
CA ARG A 268 -19.61 1.05 -16.69
C ARG A 268 -19.28 0.66 -15.24
N CYS A 269 -18.33 1.34 -14.60
CA CYS A 269 -18.04 1.14 -13.18
C CYS A 269 -19.24 1.47 -12.28
N ALA A 270 -20.01 2.52 -12.62
CA ALA A 270 -21.22 2.90 -11.90
C ALA A 270 -22.37 1.89 -12.08
N GLU A 271 -22.46 1.25 -13.24
CA GLU A 271 -23.55 0.35 -13.61
C GLU A 271 -23.35 -1.08 -13.11
N ASP A 272 -22.09 -1.56 -13.05
CA ASP A 272 -21.76 -2.95 -12.79
C ASP A 272 -20.61 -3.10 -11.78
N LEU A 273 -20.92 -3.61 -10.58
CA LEU A 273 -19.93 -3.92 -9.54
C LEU A 273 -18.90 -4.95 -10.03
N SER A 274 -19.30 -5.90 -10.87
CA SER A 274 -18.35 -6.88 -11.42
C SER A 274 -17.34 -6.24 -12.37
N PHE A 275 -17.75 -5.17 -13.05
CA PHE A 275 -16.86 -4.37 -13.88
C PHE A 275 -15.94 -3.47 -13.04
N ALA A 276 -16.42 -2.95 -11.90
CA ALA A 276 -15.58 -2.25 -10.93
C ALA A 276 -14.44 -3.16 -10.40
N HIS A 277 -14.73 -4.46 -10.22
CA HIS A 277 -13.70 -5.44 -9.91
C HIS A 277 -12.61 -5.52 -10.99
N LYS A 278 -12.99 -5.57 -12.27
CA LYS A 278 -12.04 -5.60 -13.38
C LYS A 278 -11.20 -4.32 -13.47
N ILE A 279 -11.83 -3.16 -13.26
CA ILE A 279 -11.14 -1.86 -13.17
C ILE A 279 -10.11 -1.86 -12.05
N MET A 280 -10.47 -2.35 -10.87
CA MET A 280 -9.57 -2.43 -9.73
C MET A 280 -8.36 -3.34 -10.01
N GLU A 281 -8.55 -4.55 -10.55
CA GLU A 281 -7.47 -5.48 -10.89
C GLU A 281 -6.54 -4.89 -11.97
N GLU A 282 -7.10 -4.22 -12.97
CA GLU A 282 -6.31 -3.53 -13.99
C GLU A 282 -5.61 -2.29 -13.41
N GLY A 283 -6.21 -1.59 -12.46
CA GLY A 283 -5.58 -0.51 -11.70
C GLY A 283 -4.33 -0.99 -10.97
N PHE A 284 -4.43 -2.13 -10.27
CA PHE A 284 -3.28 -2.74 -9.61
C PHE A 284 -2.18 -3.20 -10.58
N ARG A 285 -2.55 -3.65 -11.78
CA ARG A 285 -1.56 -3.95 -12.82
C ARG A 285 -0.92 -2.68 -13.37
N HIS A 286 -1.74 -1.68 -13.70
CA HIS A 286 -1.33 -0.52 -14.48
C HIS A 286 -0.40 0.41 -13.69
N LEU A 287 -0.76 0.72 -12.45
CA LEU A 287 0.01 1.61 -11.58
C LEU A 287 -0.38 1.38 -10.12
N THR A 288 0.61 1.15 -9.28
CA THR A 288 0.40 0.98 -7.84
C THR A 288 1.53 1.65 -7.04
N THR A 289 1.63 1.37 -5.75
CA THR A 289 2.25 2.30 -4.81
C THR A 289 3.64 1.89 -4.31
N SER A 290 4.06 0.61 -4.45
CA SER A 290 5.15 0.11 -3.63
C SER A 290 6.41 -0.24 -4.40
N THR A 291 7.56 0.10 -3.82
CA THR A 291 8.87 -0.48 -4.13
C THR A 291 9.30 -1.31 -2.92
N ILE A 292 9.54 -2.61 -3.12
CA ILE A 292 9.87 -3.55 -2.04
C ILE A 292 11.39 -3.63 -1.90
N PRO A 293 11.99 -3.24 -0.76
CA PRO A 293 13.42 -3.41 -0.53
C PRO A 293 13.71 -4.81 0.04
N ARG A 294 14.79 -5.42 -0.44
CA ARG A 294 15.35 -6.68 0.07
C ARG A 294 16.85 -6.56 0.26
N VAL A 295 17.39 -7.36 1.17
CA VAL A 295 18.84 -7.55 1.33
C VAL A 295 19.17 -9.01 1.08
N VAL A 296 20.28 -9.24 0.39
CA VAL A 296 20.84 -10.60 0.19
C VAL A 296 21.46 -11.06 1.50
N THR A 297 20.91 -12.09 2.11
CA THR A 297 21.42 -12.70 3.35
C THR A 297 22.32 -13.90 3.12
N ARG A 298 22.25 -14.48 1.92
CA ARG A 298 23.13 -15.56 1.44
C ARG A 298 23.37 -15.35 -0.04
N ALA A 299 24.63 -15.27 -0.45
CA ALA A 299 25.00 -15.15 -1.84
C ALA A 299 24.33 -16.22 -2.72
N PHE A 300 23.90 -15.83 -3.90
CA PHE A 300 23.25 -16.72 -4.87
C PHE A 300 23.55 -16.28 -6.29
N GLU A 301 23.26 -17.17 -7.22
CA GLU A 301 23.38 -16.94 -8.66
C GLU A 301 21.98 -16.93 -9.30
N TYR A 302 21.74 -15.95 -10.15
CA TYR A 302 20.50 -15.84 -10.93
C TYR A 302 20.80 -15.28 -12.31
N ARG A 303 20.36 -15.96 -13.37
CA ARG A 303 20.55 -15.57 -14.78
C ARG A 303 22.01 -15.23 -15.13
N GLY A 304 22.98 -15.98 -14.61
CA GLY A 304 24.38 -15.78 -14.90
C GLY A 304 25.08 -14.64 -14.16
N VAL A 305 24.42 -14.08 -13.14
CA VAL A 305 24.94 -13.00 -12.28
C VAL A 305 25.00 -13.50 -10.83
N THR A 306 26.09 -13.21 -10.13
CA THR A 306 26.26 -13.48 -8.71
C THR A 306 25.80 -12.29 -7.89
N PHE A 307 24.98 -12.53 -6.88
CA PHE A 307 24.51 -11.54 -5.89
C PHE A 307 25.20 -11.81 -4.56
N PRO A 308 26.20 -11.01 -4.16
CA PRO A 308 26.87 -11.16 -2.88
C PRO A 308 25.95 -10.88 -1.69
N GLU A 309 26.27 -11.46 -0.53
CA GLU A 309 25.66 -11.11 0.74
C GLU A 309 25.81 -9.61 1.04
N GLY A 310 24.76 -8.99 1.59
CA GLY A 310 24.71 -7.55 1.88
C GLY A 310 24.22 -6.70 0.72
N THR A 311 24.10 -7.23 -0.51
CA THR A 311 23.57 -6.48 -1.65
C THR A 311 22.13 -6.05 -1.41
N LEU A 312 21.82 -4.75 -1.56
CA LEU A 312 20.46 -4.24 -1.50
C LEU A 312 19.79 -4.34 -2.87
N LEU A 313 18.58 -4.90 -2.88
CA LEU A 313 17.75 -5.09 -4.07
C LEU A 313 16.44 -4.32 -3.90
N PHE A 314 16.03 -3.62 -4.93
CA PHE A 314 14.77 -2.90 -4.99
C PHE A 314 13.86 -3.49 -6.07
N PHE A 315 12.63 -3.78 -5.68
CA PHE A 315 11.60 -4.36 -6.54
C PHE A 315 10.46 -3.36 -6.71
N PRO A 316 10.47 -2.51 -7.76
CA PRO A 316 9.40 -1.54 -8.01
C PRO A 316 8.17 -2.27 -8.56
N VAL A 317 7.45 -2.98 -7.66
CA VAL A 317 6.20 -3.66 -8.02
C VAL A 317 5.11 -2.69 -8.45
N SER A 318 5.26 -1.42 -8.06
CA SER A 318 4.41 -0.29 -8.46
C SER A 318 4.25 -0.13 -9.97
N ILE A 319 5.28 -0.49 -10.73
CA ILE A 319 5.31 -0.38 -12.20
C ILE A 319 5.58 -1.71 -12.90
N SER A 320 5.60 -2.82 -12.16
CA SER A 320 5.90 -4.15 -12.72
C SER A 320 4.94 -4.56 -13.83
N GLY A 321 3.69 -4.13 -13.76
CA GLY A 321 2.67 -4.35 -14.78
C GLY A 321 2.86 -3.55 -16.07
N ARG A 322 3.84 -2.62 -16.11
CA ARG A 322 4.21 -1.84 -17.29
C ARG A 322 5.41 -2.42 -18.05
N ASP A 323 5.78 -3.66 -17.75
CA ASP A 323 6.84 -4.38 -18.47
C ASP A 323 6.30 -4.98 -19.78
N PRO A 324 6.78 -4.52 -20.97
CA PRO A 324 6.34 -5.04 -22.27
C PRO A 324 6.75 -6.50 -22.49
N GLY A 325 7.73 -7.02 -21.77
CA GLY A 325 8.10 -8.45 -21.77
C GLY A 325 7.09 -9.34 -21.06
N ALA A 326 6.20 -8.76 -20.26
CA ALA A 326 5.20 -9.49 -19.47
C ALA A 326 3.76 -9.25 -19.95
N PHE A 327 3.45 -8.06 -20.42
CA PHE A 327 2.10 -7.64 -20.81
C PHE A 327 2.12 -7.01 -22.19
N ALA A 328 1.25 -7.47 -23.07
CA ALA A 328 1.03 -6.82 -24.37
C ALA A 328 0.39 -5.45 -24.12
N ASP A 329 0.79 -4.43 -24.88
CA ASP A 329 0.31 -3.05 -24.76
C ASP A 329 0.24 -2.59 -23.28
N PRO A 330 1.36 -2.64 -22.53
CA PRO A 330 1.37 -2.48 -21.08
C PRO A 330 0.90 -1.09 -20.62
N ASP A 331 0.99 -0.11 -21.50
CA ASP A 331 0.59 1.28 -21.23
C ASP A 331 -0.91 1.53 -21.40
N THR A 332 -1.61 0.62 -22.06
CA THR A 332 -3.05 0.69 -22.20
C THR A 332 -3.75 0.21 -20.94
N PHE A 333 -4.64 1.04 -20.39
CA PHE A 333 -5.53 0.64 -19.31
C PHE A 333 -6.74 -0.10 -19.89
N ASP A 334 -6.76 -1.41 -19.73
CA ASP A 334 -7.78 -2.31 -20.29
C ASP A 334 -8.30 -3.29 -19.22
N PRO A 335 -9.45 -2.98 -18.59
CA PRO A 335 -10.08 -3.86 -17.60
C PRO A 335 -10.53 -5.22 -18.14
N GLU A 336 -10.58 -5.38 -19.46
CA GLU A 336 -10.97 -6.64 -20.12
C GLU A 336 -9.76 -7.40 -20.69
N ARG A 337 -8.57 -7.03 -20.26
CA ARG A 337 -7.32 -7.67 -20.64
C ARG A 337 -7.35 -9.17 -20.35
N THR A 338 -7.03 -9.97 -21.35
CA THR A 338 -7.02 -11.45 -21.29
C THR A 338 -5.61 -12.02 -21.13
N SER A 339 -4.59 -11.20 -20.83
CA SER A 339 -3.21 -11.68 -20.68
C SER A 339 -3.10 -12.68 -19.52
N GLY A 340 -2.36 -13.76 -19.74
CA GLY A 340 -2.23 -14.86 -18.77
C GLY A 340 -1.39 -14.55 -17.51
N LYS A 341 -0.69 -13.41 -17.45
CA LYS A 341 0.12 -13.02 -16.26
C LYS A 341 -0.72 -12.20 -15.30
N LYS A 342 -0.55 -12.49 -13.99
CA LYS A 342 -1.17 -11.74 -12.89
C LYS A 342 -0.22 -10.65 -12.43
N HIS A 343 -0.74 -9.50 -12.00
CA HIS A 343 0.07 -8.48 -11.36
C HIS A 343 0.67 -8.99 -10.05
N ILE A 344 1.79 -8.42 -9.64
CA ILE A 344 2.52 -8.74 -8.41
C ILE A 344 2.50 -7.61 -7.38
N THR A 345 1.52 -6.74 -7.47
CA THR A 345 1.32 -5.56 -6.61
C THR A 345 1.37 -5.88 -5.12
N PHE A 346 0.85 -7.03 -4.73
CA PHE A 346 0.82 -7.45 -3.33
C PHE A 346 2.08 -8.20 -2.87
N GLY A 347 3.15 -8.15 -3.66
CA GLY A 347 4.36 -8.93 -3.40
C GLY A 347 4.14 -10.43 -3.58
N LEU A 348 5.16 -11.19 -3.24
CA LEU A 348 5.18 -12.66 -3.31
C LEU A 348 5.97 -13.23 -2.13
N GLY A 349 6.00 -14.57 -2.00
CA GLY A 349 6.74 -15.25 -0.93
C GLY A 349 6.06 -15.14 0.44
N VAL A 350 6.83 -15.30 1.50
CA VAL A 350 6.31 -15.33 2.89
C VAL A 350 5.73 -13.99 3.34
N HIS A 351 6.16 -12.88 2.72
CA HIS A 351 5.69 -11.52 3.00
C HIS A 351 4.59 -11.04 2.03
N ILE A 352 3.93 -11.93 1.29
CA ILE A 352 2.77 -11.54 0.47
C ILE A 352 1.77 -10.75 1.31
N CYS A 353 1.21 -9.67 0.76
CA CYS A 353 0.31 -8.76 1.48
C CYS A 353 -0.82 -9.53 2.18
N LEU A 354 -0.91 -9.36 3.50
CA LEU A 354 -1.95 -10.00 4.31
C LEU A 354 -3.32 -9.41 4.00
N GLY A 355 -3.38 -8.07 3.82
CA GLY A 355 -4.59 -7.30 3.58
C GLY A 355 -5.16 -7.37 2.17
N GLN A 356 -4.58 -8.14 1.26
CA GLN A 356 -4.92 -8.10 -0.17
C GLN A 356 -6.41 -8.32 -0.49
N PHE A 357 -7.11 -9.16 0.28
CA PHE A 357 -8.54 -9.43 0.06
C PHE A 357 -9.42 -8.29 0.59
N ILE A 358 -9.06 -7.72 1.74
CA ILE A 358 -9.73 -6.54 2.30
C ILE A 358 -9.54 -5.33 1.37
N ALA A 359 -8.30 -5.09 0.91
CA ALA A 359 -8.00 -3.99 -0.01
C ALA A 359 -8.80 -4.09 -1.32
N ARG A 360 -8.88 -5.30 -1.92
CA ARG A 360 -9.68 -5.53 -3.11
C ARG A 360 -11.16 -5.21 -2.88
N ALA A 361 -11.76 -5.80 -1.85
CA ALA A 361 -13.17 -5.58 -1.54
C ALA A 361 -13.47 -4.10 -1.29
N GLN A 362 -12.60 -3.41 -0.55
CA GLN A 362 -12.74 -2.00 -0.21
C GLN A 362 -12.64 -1.10 -1.45
N ILE A 363 -11.64 -1.30 -2.30
CA ILE A 363 -11.45 -0.46 -3.49
C ILE A 363 -12.56 -0.72 -4.51
N GLU A 364 -12.98 -1.97 -4.71
CA GLU A 364 -14.09 -2.35 -5.57
C GLU A 364 -15.40 -1.65 -5.14
N GLU A 365 -15.79 -1.77 -3.88
CA GLU A 365 -16.98 -1.11 -3.34
C GLU A 365 -16.86 0.42 -3.40
N GLY A 366 -15.67 0.94 -3.07
CA GLY A 366 -15.41 2.38 -3.13
C GLY A 366 -15.56 2.94 -4.53
N LEU A 367 -14.89 2.36 -5.52
CA LEU A 367 -14.95 2.81 -6.92
C LEU A 367 -16.37 2.75 -7.47
N HIS A 368 -17.10 1.66 -7.18
CA HIS A 368 -18.47 1.49 -7.67
C HIS A 368 -19.41 2.59 -7.14
N GLN A 369 -19.44 2.82 -5.83
CA GLN A 369 -20.31 3.83 -5.23
C GLN A 369 -19.86 5.27 -5.55
N ILE A 370 -18.55 5.52 -5.64
CA ILE A 370 -18.01 6.81 -6.10
C ILE A 370 -18.53 7.10 -7.51
N ALA A 371 -18.42 6.14 -8.44
CA ALA A 371 -18.85 6.32 -9.81
C ALA A 371 -20.37 6.55 -9.94
N GLN A 372 -21.18 5.98 -9.04
CA GLN A 372 -22.62 6.21 -8.99
C GLN A 372 -22.99 7.63 -8.56
N ARG A 373 -22.25 8.21 -7.61
CA ARG A 373 -22.62 9.44 -6.91
C ARG A 373 -21.85 10.68 -7.42
N ILE A 374 -20.63 10.52 -7.89
CA ILE A 374 -19.77 11.57 -8.45
C ILE A 374 -19.86 11.49 -9.97
N ARG A 375 -20.76 12.28 -10.58
CA ARG A 375 -21.02 12.23 -12.02
C ARG A 375 -20.09 13.18 -12.78
N ASN A 376 -19.63 12.75 -13.97
CA ASN A 376 -18.79 13.54 -14.86
C ASN A 376 -17.62 14.24 -14.14
N PRO A 377 -16.78 13.51 -13.39
CA PRO A 377 -15.66 14.10 -12.69
C PRO A 377 -14.67 14.71 -13.68
N ARG A 378 -14.11 15.88 -13.32
CA ARG A 378 -13.10 16.58 -14.12
C ARG A 378 -12.04 17.17 -13.20
N ARG A 379 -10.80 17.16 -13.64
CA ARG A 379 -9.70 17.81 -12.87
C ARG A 379 -9.88 19.33 -12.90
N THR A 380 -9.59 19.96 -11.76
CA THR A 380 -9.67 21.42 -11.62
C THR A 380 -8.33 22.08 -11.29
N GLY A 381 -7.29 21.26 -11.11
CA GLY A 381 -5.94 21.76 -10.83
C GLY A 381 -4.89 20.66 -11.04
N PRO A 382 -3.61 21.01 -10.89
CA PRO A 382 -2.51 20.05 -11.00
C PRO A 382 -2.46 19.13 -9.80
N SER A 383 -1.87 17.95 -10.00
CA SER A 383 -1.44 17.02 -8.94
C SER A 383 0.08 17.00 -8.88
N ALA A 384 0.65 16.71 -7.72
CA ALA A 384 2.06 16.40 -7.55
C ALA A 384 2.23 14.90 -7.27
N TRP A 385 3.46 14.42 -7.27
CA TRP A 385 3.77 13.04 -6.90
C TRP A 385 4.50 12.99 -5.57
N ARG A 386 4.28 11.91 -4.83
CA ARG A 386 5.06 11.56 -3.65
C ARG A 386 6.41 10.97 -4.07
N PRO A 387 7.44 10.96 -3.20
CA PRO A 387 8.70 10.29 -3.49
C PRO A 387 8.49 8.85 -3.99
N PHE A 388 9.25 8.43 -4.99
CA PHE A 388 9.11 7.10 -5.58
C PHE A 388 9.48 5.98 -4.60
N PHE A 389 10.47 6.21 -3.75
CA PHE A 389 10.71 5.37 -2.58
C PHE A 389 9.66 5.66 -1.48
N GLY A 390 9.14 4.62 -0.85
CA GLY A 390 8.04 4.68 0.08
C GLY A 390 6.72 4.26 -0.56
N VAL A 391 5.63 4.89 -0.15
CA VAL A 391 4.30 4.71 -0.77
C VAL A 391 4.11 5.79 -1.83
N TRP A 392 4.48 5.45 -3.07
CA TRP A 392 4.37 6.33 -4.22
C TRP A 392 2.90 6.52 -4.62
N GLY A 393 2.53 7.71 -5.05
CA GLY A 393 1.17 8.06 -5.44
C GLY A 393 1.00 9.55 -5.62
N LEU A 394 -0.21 9.99 -5.90
CA LEU A 394 -0.53 11.39 -6.07
C LEU A 394 -0.58 12.13 -4.73
N LYS A 395 -0.14 13.37 -4.76
CA LYS A 395 -0.34 14.37 -3.73
C LYS A 395 -1.30 15.42 -4.28
N GLY A 396 -2.56 15.28 -3.85
CA GLY A 396 -3.67 16.05 -4.38
C GLY A 396 -4.22 15.49 -5.70
N LEU A 397 -5.53 15.50 -5.82
CA LEU A 397 -6.28 15.29 -7.06
C LEU A 397 -7.55 16.15 -7.00
N PRO A 398 -7.43 17.47 -7.24
CA PRO A 398 -8.57 18.37 -7.17
C PRO A 398 -9.54 18.08 -8.30
N ILE A 399 -10.81 17.81 -7.95
CA ILE A 399 -11.88 17.50 -8.89
C ILE A 399 -13.10 18.39 -8.66
N ALA A 400 -13.85 18.64 -9.74
CA ALA A 400 -15.24 19.04 -9.72
C ALA A 400 -16.07 18.03 -10.47
N PHE A 401 -17.34 17.98 -10.18
CA PHE A 401 -18.27 17.01 -10.78
C PHE A 401 -19.70 17.57 -10.75
N ASP A 402 -20.60 16.90 -11.45
CA ASP A 402 -22.00 17.25 -11.43
C ASP A 402 -22.63 16.56 -10.23
N ALA A 403 -23.14 17.36 -9.27
CA ALA A 403 -23.86 16.83 -8.13
C ALA A 403 -25.15 16.14 -8.57
N GLU A 404 -25.57 15.07 -7.88
CA GLU A 404 -26.93 14.56 -8.06
C GLU A 404 -27.92 15.70 -7.89
N ARG A 405 -28.80 15.92 -8.87
CA ARG A 405 -30.01 16.70 -8.60
C ARG A 405 -30.73 15.96 -7.48
N GLN A 406 -30.89 16.58 -6.33
CA GLN A 406 -31.89 16.11 -5.37
C GLN A 406 -33.16 15.93 -6.19
N ALA A 407 -33.64 14.68 -6.27
CA ALA A 407 -34.97 14.46 -6.85
C ALA A 407 -35.88 15.40 -6.04
N GLU A 408 -36.43 16.40 -6.72
CA GLU A 408 -37.49 17.21 -6.17
C GLU A 408 -38.47 16.19 -5.61
N MET A 409 -38.61 16.16 -4.31
CA MET A 409 -39.72 15.46 -3.66
C MET A 409 -40.96 16.17 -4.19
N ALA A 410 -41.50 15.57 -5.27
CA ALA A 410 -42.83 15.98 -5.78
C ALA A 410 -43.81 15.70 -4.66
N ASP A 411 -44.47 16.76 -4.23
CA ASP A 411 -45.60 16.80 -3.30
C ASP A 411 -46.71 15.78 -3.63
#